data_0d3083ea1426997b3720d412dbff2da5
#
_entry.id   0d3083ea1426997b3720d412dbff2da5
#
_cell.length_a   1.000
_cell.length_b   1.000
_cell.length_c   1.000
_cell.angle_alpha   90.00
_cell.angle_beta   90.00
_cell.angle_gamma   90.00
#
_symmetry.space_group_name_H-M   'P 1'
#
loop_
_entity.id
_entity.type
_entity.pdbx_description
1 polymer ?
#
loop_
_entity_poly.entity_id
_entity_poly.type
_entity_poly.pdbx_seq_one_letter_code
_entity_poly.pdbx_strand_id
1 'polypeptide(L)'
;MRKMLNKKGFSLVELMIVVVIMGILIAVAIPLYGAITTNAKNKTCASNIDAIENAAVVYYTEKGKPATTENWKTELTFDDGVPECPWGEEMENYGGYTVTFDTDGTANVTCGAQTVPGSHGVEETKETETEKTE
;
A
#
# COMPACT_ATOMS: atom_id res chain seq x y z
N MET A 1 -31.42 55.65 3.04
CA MET A 1 -32.14 54.60 2.28
C MET A 1 -31.43 53.26 2.47
N ARG A 2 -32.01 52.35 3.29
CA ARG A 2 -31.43 51.01 3.49
C ARG A 2 -31.84 50.12 2.32
N LYS A 3 -30.87 49.68 1.52
CA LYS A 3 -31.07 48.66 0.51
C LYS A 3 -31.38 47.35 1.20
N MET A 4 -32.61 46.90 1.10
CA MET A 4 -32.99 45.55 1.50
C MET A 4 -32.34 44.56 0.57
N LEU A 5 -31.36 43.83 1.04
CA LEU A 5 -30.77 42.69 0.37
C LEU A 5 -31.83 41.59 0.27
N ASN A 6 -32.29 41.35 -0.93
CA ASN A 6 -33.27 40.31 -1.26
C ASN A 6 -32.60 38.93 -0.98
N LYS A 7 -32.83 38.37 0.19
CA LYS A 7 -32.40 37.02 0.55
C LYS A 7 -33.29 36.02 -0.16
N LYS A 8 -32.84 35.56 -1.34
CA LYS A 8 -33.50 34.41 -1.97
C LYS A 8 -33.22 33.18 -1.11
N GLY A 9 -34.23 32.67 -0.44
CA GLY A 9 -34.17 31.42 0.28
C GLY A 9 -34.21 30.24 -0.68
N PHE A 10 -33.51 29.15 -0.34
CA PHE A 10 -33.60 27.89 -1.07
C PHE A 10 -35.01 27.31 -0.95
N SER A 11 -35.52 26.77 -2.06
CA SER A 11 -36.76 26.04 -2.10
C SER A 11 -36.59 24.65 -1.44
N LEU A 12 -37.58 24.19 -0.69
CA LEU A 12 -37.60 22.85 -0.11
C LEU A 12 -37.42 21.76 -1.19
N VAL A 13 -37.97 22.01 -2.39
CA VAL A 13 -37.86 21.09 -3.53
C VAL A 13 -36.43 20.99 -4.04
N GLU A 14 -35.64 22.09 -4.10
CA GLU A 14 -34.23 22.07 -4.48
C GLU A 14 -33.41 21.23 -3.52
N LEU A 15 -33.65 21.35 -2.22
CA LEU A 15 -32.98 20.51 -1.22
C LEU A 15 -33.33 19.01 -1.39
N MET A 16 -34.60 18.72 -1.67
CA MET A 16 -35.07 17.35 -1.85
C MET A 16 -34.44 16.67 -3.04
N ILE A 17 -34.29 17.37 -4.17
CA ILE A 17 -33.64 16.86 -5.37
C ILE A 17 -32.16 16.56 -5.10
N VAL A 18 -31.45 17.45 -4.41
CA VAL A 18 -30.02 17.27 -4.09
C VAL A 18 -29.80 16.03 -3.22
N VAL A 19 -30.63 15.81 -2.20
CA VAL A 19 -30.52 14.63 -1.33
C VAL A 19 -30.78 13.33 -2.08
N VAL A 20 -31.76 13.33 -3.01
CA VAL A 20 -32.06 12.16 -3.85
C VAL A 20 -30.86 11.82 -4.75
N ILE A 21 -30.28 12.83 -5.42
CA ILE A 21 -29.12 12.61 -6.29
C ILE A 21 -27.91 12.12 -5.48
N MET A 22 -27.63 12.70 -4.30
CA MET A 22 -26.57 12.23 -3.42
C MET A 22 -26.78 10.78 -2.99
N GLY A 23 -28.00 10.39 -2.67
CA GLY A 23 -28.34 9.03 -2.29
C GLY A 23 -28.02 8.00 -3.39
N ILE A 24 -28.34 8.32 -4.64
CA ILE A 24 -28.02 7.47 -5.79
C ILE A 24 -26.50 7.34 -6.00
N LEU A 25 -25.76 8.45 -5.90
CA LEU A 25 -24.31 8.45 -6.07
C LEU A 25 -23.61 7.64 -4.97
N ILE A 26 -24.03 7.78 -3.74
CA ILE A 26 -23.50 7.01 -2.59
C ILE A 26 -23.77 5.52 -2.76
N ALA A 27 -24.96 5.13 -3.20
CA ALA A 27 -25.33 3.74 -3.39
C ALA A 27 -24.41 3.01 -4.40
N VAL A 28 -23.91 3.71 -5.41
CA VAL A 28 -22.97 3.17 -6.39
C VAL A 28 -21.52 3.23 -5.88
N ALA A 29 -21.16 4.26 -5.12
CA ALA A 29 -19.79 4.48 -4.65
C ALA A 29 -19.34 3.46 -3.60
N ILE A 30 -20.21 3.06 -2.68
CA ILE A 30 -19.86 2.17 -1.56
C ILE A 30 -19.28 0.82 -2.01
N PRO A 31 -19.91 0.04 -2.90
CA PRO A 31 -19.37 -1.27 -3.30
C PRO A 31 -18.04 -1.16 -4.06
N LEU A 32 -17.83 -0.06 -4.79
CA LEU A 32 -16.62 0.16 -5.57
C LEU A 32 -15.42 0.56 -4.67
N TYR A 33 -15.68 1.24 -3.55
CA TYR A 33 -14.66 1.73 -2.64
C TYR A 33 -13.81 0.59 -2.04
N GLY A 34 -14.42 -0.52 -1.66
CA GLY A 34 -13.72 -1.68 -1.08
C GLY A 34 -12.67 -2.27 -2.04
N ALA A 35 -13.04 -2.49 -3.29
CA ALA A 35 -12.13 -3.05 -4.29
C ALA A 35 -10.95 -2.11 -4.60
N ILE A 36 -11.21 -0.81 -4.70
CA ILE A 36 -10.18 0.21 -4.95
C ILE A 36 -9.19 0.27 -3.78
N THR A 37 -9.69 0.26 -2.54
CA THR A 37 -8.88 0.32 -1.33
C THR A 37 -7.96 -0.91 -1.21
N THR A 38 -8.50 -2.10 -1.45
CA THR A 38 -7.72 -3.35 -1.46
C THR A 38 -6.59 -3.30 -2.49
N ASN A 39 -6.88 -2.91 -3.72
CA ASN A 39 -5.86 -2.77 -4.76
C ASN A 39 -4.81 -1.71 -4.43
N ALA A 40 -5.21 -0.60 -3.83
CA ALA A 40 -4.29 0.44 -3.38
C ALA A 40 -3.34 -0.08 -2.30
N LYS A 41 -3.85 -0.79 -1.28
CA LYS A 41 -3.04 -1.40 -0.22
C LYS A 41 -2.05 -2.42 -0.79
N ASN A 42 -2.48 -3.27 -1.73
CA ASN A 42 -1.62 -4.25 -2.37
C ASN A 42 -0.45 -3.58 -3.12
N LYS A 43 -0.74 -2.55 -3.90
CA LYS A 43 0.29 -1.78 -4.60
C LYS A 43 1.26 -1.08 -3.66
N THR A 44 0.77 -0.48 -2.58
CA THR A 44 1.61 0.15 -1.58
C THR A 44 2.53 -0.87 -0.90
N CYS A 45 2.01 -2.06 -0.58
CA CYS A 45 2.83 -3.10 0.03
C CYS A 45 3.92 -3.61 -0.93
N ALA A 46 3.60 -3.80 -2.21
CA ALA A 46 4.60 -4.17 -3.23
C ALA A 46 5.68 -3.08 -3.36
N SER A 47 5.28 -1.81 -3.45
CA SER A 47 6.23 -0.69 -3.51
C SER A 47 7.12 -0.60 -2.26
N ASN A 48 6.59 -0.93 -1.09
CA ASN A 48 7.37 -0.96 0.14
C ASN A 48 8.40 -2.10 0.14
N ILE A 49 8.04 -3.26 -0.40
CA ILE A 49 8.97 -4.39 -0.59
C ILE A 49 10.12 -3.96 -1.48
N ASP A 50 9.83 -3.40 -2.66
CA ASP A 50 10.85 -2.90 -3.58
C ASP A 50 11.76 -1.84 -2.91
N ALA A 51 11.19 -0.96 -2.09
CA ALA A 51 11.96 0.05 -1.37
C ALA A 51 12.94 -0.57 -0.36
N ILE A 52 12.51 -1.61 0.37
CA ILE A 52 13.36 -2.32 1.34
C ILE A 52 14.48 -3.08 0.61
N GLU A 53 14.17 -3.76 -0.48
CA GLU A 53 15.15 -4.49 -1.30
C GLU A 53 16.20 -3.53 -1.88
N ASN A 54 15.78 -2.40 -2.43
CA ASN A 54 16.70 -1.38 -2.94
C ASN A 54 17.58 -0.79 -1.84
N ALA A 55 17.03 -0.49 -0.67
CA ALA A 55 17.80 0.01 0.48
C ALA A 55 18.83 -1.02 0.96
N ALA A 56 18.52 -2.32 0.88
CA ALA A 56 19.46 -3.39 1.22
C ALA A 56 20.66 -3.42 0.27
N VAL A 57 20.42 -3.27 -1.03
CA VAL A 57 21.48 -3.21 -2.05
C VAL A 57 22.39 -1.97 -1.84
N VAL A 58 21.80 -0.83 -1.54
CA VAL A 58 22.54 0.40 -1.21
C VAL A 58 23.43 0.18 0.02
N TYR A 59 22.85 -0.36 1.10
CA TYR A 59 23.59 -0.65 2.32
C TYR A 59 24.78 -1.61 2.07
N TYR A 60 24.53 -2.68 1.31
CA TYR A 60 25.59 -3.63 0.96
C TYR A 60 26.72 -2.96 0.16
N THR A 61 26.38 -2.08 -0.77
CA THR A 61 27.35 -1.35 -1.58
C THR A 61 28.22 -0.41 -0.72
N GLU A 62 27.62 0.22 0.30
CA GLU A 62 28.32 1.14 1.20
C GLU A 62 29.15 0.43 2.27
N LYS A 63 28.63 -0.65 2.84
CA LYS A 63 29.23 -1.34 4.00
C LYS A 63 30.06 -2.57 3.63
N GLY A 64 29.89 -3.10 2.42
CA GLY A 64 30.55 -4.34 1.96
C GLY A 64 30.08 -5.61 2.68
N LYS A 65 28.94 -5.54 3.36
CA LYS A 65 28.31 -6.67 4.07
C LYS A 65 26.80 -6.49 4.07
N PRO A 66 26.02 -7.59 4.09
CA PRO A 66 24.56 -7.50 4.20
C PRO A 66 24.13 -6.93 5.57
N ALA A 67 22.95 -6.33 5.60
CA ALA A 67 22.30 -5.94 6.83
C ALA A 67 21.84 -7.17 7.62
N THR A 68 21.46 -6.99 8.89
CA THR A 68 21.01 -8.10 9.72
C THR A 68 19.49 -8.18 9.75
N THR A 69 18.96 -9.40 9.73
CA THR A 69 17.50 -9.65 9.78
C THR A 69 16.83 -9.01 11.01
N GLU A 70 17.55 -8.92 12.12
CA GLU A 70 17.02 -8.36 13.37
C GLU A 70 17.01 -6.83 13.39
N ASN A 71 18.00 -6.19 12.76
CA ASN A 71 18.24 -4.75 12.87
C ASN A 71 18.04 -3.97 11.56
N TRP A 72 17.51 -4.58 10.51
CA TRP A 72 17.36 -3.95 9.20
C TRP A 72 16.65 -2.59 9.24
N LYS A 73 15.68 -2.40 10.13
CA LYS A 73 14.94 -1.14 10.29
C LYS A 73 15.81 0.03 10.74
N THR A 74 16.92 -0.25 11.41
CA THR A 74 17.88 0.75 11.89
C THR A 74 19.14 0.81 11.06
N GLU A 75 19.47 -0.26 10.36
CA GLU A 75 20.64 -0.37 9.50
C GLU A 75 20.40 0.22 8.11
N LEU A 76 19.22 -0.01 7.54
CA LEU A 76 18.85 0.54 6.24
C LEU A 76 18.39 1.98 6.36
N THR A 77 18.69 2.79 5.35
CA THR A 77 18.27 4.19 5.29
C THR A 77 17.08 4.35 4.35
N PHE A 78 16.06 5.02 4.83
CA PHE A 78 14.85 5.34 4.09
C PHE A 78 14.58 6.85 4.14
N ASP A 79 14.30 7.47 3.00
CA ASP A 79 14.08 8.91 2.90
C ASP A 79 12.81 9.34 3.65
N ASP A 80 11.75 8.54 3.58
CA ASP A 80 10.44 8.82 4.17
C ASP A 80 10.16 8.01 5.48
N GLY A 81 11.20 7.42 6.07
CA GLY A 81 11.09 6.54 7.23
C GLY A 81 10.86 5.07 6.85
N VAL A 82 10.91 4.20 7.87
CA VAL A 82 10.78 2.75 7.67
C VAL A 82 9.40 2.43 7.08
N PRO A 83 9.31 1.72 5.94
CA PRO A 83 8.04 1.38 5.34
C PRO A 83 7.18 0.49 6.24
N GLU A 84 5.90 0.85 6.39
CA GLU A 84 4.92 0.05 7.11
C GLU A 84 3.88 -0.53 6.13
N CYS A 85 3.49 -1.77 6.36
CA CYS A 85 2.49 -2.39 5.49
C CYS A 85 1.09 -1.85 5.80
N PRO A 86 0.34 -1.38 4.80
CA PRO A 86 -0.99 -0.80 4.99
C PRO A 86 -2.06 -1.79 5.48
N TRP A 87 -1.74 -3.06 5.57
CA TRP A 87 -2.60 -4.09 6.15
C TRP A 87 -2.38 -4.30 7.65
N GLY A 88 -1.34 -3.69 8.23
CA GLY A 88 -0.92 -3.95 9.61
C GLY A 88 -1.97 -3.65 10.67
N GLU A 89 -2.79 -2.62 10.47
CA GLU A 89 -3.83 -2.23 11.42
C GLU A 89 -5.06 -3.15 11.39
N GLU A 90 -5.25 -3.92 10.32
CA GLU A 90 -6.44 -4.74 10.09
C GLU A 90 -6.23 -6.21 10.48
N MET A 91 -5.01 -6.59 10.87
CA MET A 91 -4.65 -7.99 11.13
C MET A 91 -4.18 -8.23 12.55
N GLU A 92 -4.94 -8.98 13.33
CA GLU A 92 -4.47 -9.57 14.58
C GLU A 92 -3.30 -10.52 14.27
N ASN A 93 -2.17 -10.37 14.93
CA ASN A 93 -0.92 -11.10 14.71
C ASN A 93 -0.11 -10.70 13.46
N TYR A 94 -0.25 -9.47 12.99
CA TYR A 94 0.57 -8.96 11.91
C TYR A 94 2.04 -8.80 12.36
N GLY A 95 2.92 -9.59 11.76
CA GLY A 95 4.37 -9.56 12.06
C GLY A 95 5.17 -8.48 11.30
N GLY A 96 4.52 -7.65 10.49
CA GLY A 96 5.20 -6.69 9.65
C GLY A 96 5.91 -7.32 8.44
N TYR A 97 6.98 -6.65 7.97
CA TYR A 97 7.87 -7.21 6.98
C TYR A 97 8.92 -8.10 7.63
N THR A 98 9.09 -9.30 7.09
CA THR A 98 10.22 -10.18 7.40
C THR A 98 11.25 -10.03 6.29
N VAL A 99 12.47 -9.68 6.64
CA VAL A 99 13.55 -9.44 5.69
C VAL A 99 14.67 -10.42 5.99
N THR A 100 15.08 -11.18 4.98
CA THR A 100 16.25 -12.04 5.03
C THR A 100 17.27 -11.56 4.01
N PHE A 101 18.54 -11.67 4.33
CA PHE A 101 19.62 -11.18 3.47
C PHE A 101 20.49 -12.32 3.01
N ASP A 102 20.82 -12.32 1.73
CA ASP A 102 21.80 -13.22 1.14
C ASP A 102 23.21 -12.62 1.24
N THR A 103 24.20 -13.48 1.06
CA THR A 103 25.63 -13.12 1.17
C THR A 103 26.09 -12.14 0.08
N ASP A 104 25.36 -12.02 -1.00
CA ASP A 104 25.60 -11.11 -2.11
C ASP A 104 24.94 -9.71 -1.91
N GLY A 105 24.23 -9.51 -0.80
CA GLY A 105 23.56 -8.28 -0.45
C GLY A 105 22.12 -8.17 -0.94
N THR A 106 21.62 -9.19 -1.65
CA THR A 106 20.19 -9.24 -1.99
C THR A 106 19.33 -9.47 -0.74
N ALA A 107 18.20 -8.83 -0.68
CA ALA A 107 17.20 -9.04 0.36
C ALA A 107 16.00 -9.78 -0.20
N ASN A 108 15.49 -10.74 0.55
CA ASN A 108 14.19 -11.34 0.31
C ASN A 108 13.21 -10.80 1.34
N VAL A 109 12.20 -10.08 0.88
CA VAL A 109 11.24 -9.39 1.73
C VAL A 109 9.88 -10.05 1.60
N THR A 110 9.33 -10.49 2.71
CA THR A 110 7.97 -11.05 2.78
C THR A 110 7.10 -10.22 3.71
N CYS A 111 5.84 -10.06 3.35
CA CYS A 111 4.86 -9.39 4.19
C CYS A 111 3.99 -10.43 4.91
N GLY A 112 3.81 -10.31 6.22
CA GLY A 112 2.96 -11.20 7.00
C GLY A 112 1.49 -11.24 6.53
N ALA A 113 1.06 -10.22 5.80
CA ALA A 113 -0.27 -10.15 5.21
C ALA A 113 -0.48 -11.05 3.97
N GLN A 114 0.57 -11.63 3.39
CA GLN A 114 0.46 -12.48 2.19
C GLN A 114 -0.34 -13.78 2.40
N THR A 115 -0.48 -14.20 3.64
CA THR A 115 -1.17 -15.45 4.00
C THR A 115 -2.68 -15.28 4.19
N VAL A 116 -3.22 -14.06 4.08
CA VAL A 116 -4.63 -13.77 4.34
C VAL A 116 -5.42 -13.73 3.04
N PRO A 117 -6.54 -14.47 2.93
CA PRO A 117 -7.40 -14.41 1.75
C PRO A 117 -7.86 -12.98 1.46
N GLY A 118 -7.58 -12.49 0.24
CA GLY A 118 -7.90 -11.13 -0.19
C GLY A 118 -6.79 -10.10 0.04
N SER A 119 -5.73 -10.43 0.79
CA SER A 119 -4.50 -9.65 0.80
C SER A 119 -3.68 -9.94 -0.47
N HIS A 120 -2.75 -9.00 -0.79
CA HIS A 120 -1.91 -9.14 -1.97
C HIS A 120 -1.17 -10.48 -1.99
N GLY A 121 -1.51 -11.32 -2.93
CA GLY A 121 -0.64 -12.38 -3.38
C GLY A 121 0.29 -11.80 -4.44
N VAL A 122 1.53 -11.57 -4.13
CA VAL A 122 2.56 -11.40 -5.16
C VAL A 122 2.99 -12.81 -5.53
N GLU A 123 2.26 -13.43 -6.44
CA GLU A 123 2.81 -14.52 -7.23
C GLU A 123 3.66 -13.89 -8.33
N GLU A 124 4.85 -13.44 -8.01
CA GLU A 124 5.93 -13.43 -9.00
C GLU A 124 6.46 -14.87 -9.10
N THR A 125 5.80 -15.67 -9.91
CA THR A 125 6.47 -16.79 -10.55
C THR A 125 7.58 -16.18 -11.42
N LYS A 126 8.81 -16.16 -10.91
CA LYS A 126 9.99 -16.14 -11.76
C LYS A 126 9.91 -17.39 -12.61
N GLU A 127 9.36 -17.27 -13.82
CA GLU A 127 9.55 -18.23 -14.88
C GLU A 127 11.05 -18.26 -15.15
N THR A 128 11.70 -19.29 -14.61
CA THR A 128 13.03 -19.68 -15.01
C THR A 128 12.89 -20.13 -16.47
N GLU A 129 13.22 -19.23 -17.38
CA GLU A 129 13.44 -19.52 -18.78
C GLU A 129 14.64 -20.46 -18.86
N THR A 130 14.36 -21.76 -18.80
CA THR A 130 15.33 -22.78 -19.20
C THR A 130 15.46 -22.72 -20.72
N GLU A 131 16.44 -21.95 -21.15
CA GLU A 131 16.94 -21.99 -22.53
C GLU A 131 17.40 -23.40 -22.87
N LYS A 132 16.57 -24.07 -23.67
CA LYS A 132 16.85 -25.38 -24.24
C LYS A 132 17.71 -25.16 -25.50
N THR A 133 19.01 -25.24 -25.34
CA THR A 133 19.95 -25.40 -26.49
C THR A 133 19.85 -26.80 -27.02
N GLU A 134 19.47 -26.90 -28.28
CA GLU A 134 19.68 -28.04 -29.18
C GLU A 134 20.79 -27.70 -30.17
#